data_c1c5e502a32f175f32809dff62586112
#
_entry.id   c1c5e502a32f175f32809dff62586112
#
_cell.length_a   1.000
_cell.length_b   1.000
_cell.length_c   1.000
_cell.angle_alpha   90.00
_cell.angle_beta   90.00
_cell.angle_gamma   90.00
#
_symmetry.space_group_name_H-M   'P 1'
#
loop_
_entity.id
_entity.type
_entity.pdbx_description
1 polymer ?
#
loop_
_entity_poly.entity_id
_entity_poly.type
_entity_poly.pdbx_seq_one_letter_code
_entity_poly.pdbx_strand_id
1 'polypeptide(L)'
;MGGRWRSDLDAVFARDPAARTRLEVLLTYPGVHALFLHRIAHVLWRHRWRLSARSLAAFSRFWTGIEIHPGAQIGKGFFIDHGMGVVIGETAEIGDDCTLYHGVTLGGTSWKPGKRHPTLGRGVIVGAGAKVLGPVIIGDDARIGSNAVVVKSVPEGATVVGIPGRVISKGEHTDNFEAYGLTGQMPDPVARAVECMLEHMHRQDAEIAQLRDGLQHLQPQEGMMPVEEIVCAIEDDDDVPENKGTRAGNT
;
A
#
# COMPACT_ATOMS: atom_id res chain seq x y z
N MET A 1 30.31 -4.50 13.71
CA MET A 1 30.00 -4.21 12.30
C MET A 1 30.10 -5.44 11.38
N GLY A 2 31.10 -6.33 11.53
CA GLY A 2 31.30 -7.46 10.60
C GLY A 2 30.17 -8.47 10.46
N GLY A 3 29.38 -8.74 11.50
CA GLY A 3 28.28 -9.72 11.43
C GLY A 3 27.05 -9.26 10.64
N ARG A 4 26.67 -7.98 10.77
CA ARG A 4 25.51 -7.42 10.05
C ARG A 4 25.76 -7.34 8.54
N TRP A 5 26.96 -6.93 8.14
CA TRP A 5 27.34 -6.84 6.73
C TRP A 5 27.30 -8.20 6.02
N ARG A 6 27.79 -9.25 6.69
CA ARG A 6 27.70 -10.62 6.15
C ARG A 6 26.25 -11.06 5.98
N SER A 7 25.41 -10.81 6.97
CA SER A 7 24.00 -11.15 6.92
C SER A 7 23.26 -10.39 5.80
N ASP A 8 23.59 -9.11 5.56
CA ASP A 8 23.01 -8.32 4.48
C ASP A 8 23.41 -8.87 3.10
N LEU A 9 24.67 -9.32 2.92
CA LEU A 9 25.11 -9.97 1.69
C LEU A 9 24.49 -11.36 1.50
N ASP A 10 24.42 -12.16 2.56
CA ASP A 10 23.83 -13.50 2.50
C ASP A 10 22.32 -13.41 2.14
N ALA A 11 21.62 -12.35 2.58
CA ALA A 11 20.24 -12.09 2.22
C ALA A 11 20.04 -11.86 0.70
N VAL A 12 21.01 -11.25 0.02
CA VAL A 12 20.95 -11.11 -1.46
C VAL A 12 20.96 -12.48 -2.13
N PHE A 13 21.91 -13.35 -1.76
CA PHE A 13 22.00 -14.69 -2.36
C PHE A 13 20.82 -15.60 -2.02
N ALA A 14 20.18 -15.37 -0.89
CA ALA A 14 19.02 -16.14 -0.47
C ALA A 14 17.73 -15.74 -1.22
N ARG A 15 17.67 -14.48 -1.74
CA ARG A 15 16.42 -13.90 -2.27
C ARG A 15 16.49 -13.50 -3.73
N ASP A 16 17.68 -13.33 -4.29
CA ASP A 16 17.85 -13.00 -5.71
C ASP A 16 18.52 -14.16 -6.46
N PRO A 17 17.74 -14.91 -7.28
CA PRO A 17 18.28 -15.99 -8.10
C PRO A 17 19.30 -15.52 -9.15
N ALA A 18 19.33 -14.22 -9.49
CA ALA A 18 20.27 -13.65 -10.44
C ALA A 18 21.67 -13.40 -9.85
N ALA A 19 21.80 -13.39 -8.52
CA ALA A 19 23.08 -13.18 -7.84
C ALA A 19 24.00 -14.38 -8.01
N ARG A 20 25.14 -14.21 -8.72
CA ARG A 20 26.05 -15.31 -9.06
C ARG A 20 27.31 -15.33 -8.18
N THR A 21 27.93 -14.19 -7.99
CA THR A 21 29.20 -14.09 -7.25
C THR A 21 29.18 -12.91 -6.27
N ARG A 22 29.94 -13.05 -5.16
CA ARG A 22 30.07 -11.96 -4.18
C ARG A 22 30.67 -10.68 -4.78
N LEU A 23 31.60 -10.84 -5.71
CA LEU A 23 32.24 -9.69 -6.38
C LEU A 23 31.22 -8.94 -7.25
N GLU A 24 30.39 -9.66 -8.01
CA GLU A 24 29.30 -9.09 -8.81
C GLU A 24 28.35 -8.28 -7.92
N VAL A 25 27.85 -8.89 -6.83
CA VAL A 25 26.92 -8.23 -5.90
C VAL A 25 27.56 -6.98 -5.28
N LEU A 26 28.83 -7.03 -4.88
CA LEU A 26 29.54 -5.89 -4.30
C LEU A 26 29.76 -4.75 -5.30
N LEU A 27 29.87 -5.04 -6.61
CA LEU A 27 30.15 -4.02 -7.62
C LEU A 27 28.88 -3.47 -8.28
N THR A 28 27.79 -4.25 -8.34
CA THR A 28 26.66 -3.92 -9.22
C THR A 28 25.32 -3.73 -8.48
N TYR A 29 25.22 -4.10 -7.19
CA TYR A 29 23.95 -4.00 -6.47
C TYR A 29 23.81 -2.67 -5.73
N PRO A 30 22.97 -1.74 -6.20
CA PRO A 30 22.82 -0.42 -5.58
C PRO A 30 22.26 -0.50 -4.16
N GLY A 31 21.40 -1.49 -3.85
CA GLY A 31 20.88 -1.73 -2.50
C GLY A 31 22.00 -2.05 -1.49
N VAL A 32 22.98 -2.83 -1.90
CA VAL A 32 24.16 -3.17 -1.08
C VAL A 32 25.01 -1.94 -0.82
N HIS A 33 25.25 -1.12 -1.85
CA HIS A 33 26.00 0.14 -1.71
C HIS A 33 25.31 1.12 -0.77
N ALA A 34 23.99 1.33 -0.97
CA ALA A 34 23.19 2.23 -0.15
C ALA A 34 23.18 1.81 1.32
N LEU A 35 23.04 0.52 1.58
CA LEU A 35 23.02 -0.01 2.94
C LEU A 35 24.39 0.12 3.62
N PHE A 36 25.48 -0.12 2.88
CA PHE A 36 26.83 0.08 3.39
C PHE A 36 27.08 1.54 3.78
N LEU A 37 26.78 2.47 2.88
CA LEU A 37 26.92 3.91 3.12
C LEU A 37 26.00 4.39 4.25
N HIS A 38 24.78 3.86 4.32
CA HIS A 38 23.87 4.15 5.44
C HIS A 38 24.44 3.70 6.78
N ARG A 39 25.01 2.51 6.88
CA ARG A 39 25.60 2.02 8.13
C ARG A 39 26.70 2.96 8.66
N ILE A 40 27.51 3.54 7.77
CA ILE A 40 28.52 4.55 8.13
C ILE A 40 27.83 5.87 8.52
N ALA A 41 26.89 6.35 7.71
CA ALA A 41 26.15 7.57 7.98
C ALA A 41 25.37 7.50 9.31
N HIS A 42 24.82 6.35 9.65
CA HIS A 42 24.14 6.10 10.93
C HIS A 42 25.08 6.22 12.13
N VAL A 43 26.30 5.71 12.02
CA VAL A 43 27.32 5.87 13.08
C VAL A 43 27.66 7.34 13.27
N LEU A 44 27.92 8.08 12.19
CA LEU A 44 28.16 9.52 12.24
C LEU A 44 26.98 10.27 12.88
N TRP A 45 25.76 9.88 12.53
CA TRP A 45 24.54 10.44 13.08
C TRP A 45 24.41 10.23 14.58
N ARG A 46 24.74 9.05 15.08
CA ARG A 46 24.76 8.73 16.52
C ARG A 46 25.82 9.53 17.28
N HIS A 47 26.97 9.78 16.66
CA HIS A 47 28.02 10.64 17.21
C HIS A 47 27.75 12.15 17.07
N ARG A 48 26.53 12.54 16.64
CA ARG A 48 26.07 13.92 16.42
C ARG A 48 26.80 14.68 15.30
N TRP A 49 27.53 14.01 14.44
CA TRP A 49 28.13 14.60 13.23
C TRP A 49 27.08 14.71 12.13
N ARG A 50 26.02 15.52 12.42
CA ARG A 50 24.80 15.60 11.63
C ARG A 50 25.04 15.99 10.17
N LEU A 51 25.90 17.01 9.94
CA LEU A 51 26.20 17.48 8.59
C LEU A 51 26.91 16.39 7.77
N SER A 52 27.97 15.78 8.31
CA SER A 52 28.71 14.72 7.62
C SER A 52 27.82 13.50 7.33
N ALA A 53 26.96 13.10 8.28
CA ALA A 53 26.01 12.03 8.09
C ALA A 53 25.03 12.32 6.95
N ARG A 54 24.48 13.54 6.91
CA ARG A 54 23.55 14.00 5.86
C ARG A 54 24.24 14.11 4.50
N SER A 55 25.45 14.62 4.44
CA SER A 55 26.24 14.71 3.22
C SER A 55 26.54 13.33 2.65
N LEU A 56 26.91 12.37 3.49
CA LEU A 56 27.14 10.99 3.07
C LEU A 56 25.85 10.32 2.56
N ALA A 57 24.71 10.56 3.22
CA ALA A 57 23.42 10.06 2.76
C ALA A 57 23.00 10.69 1.41
N ALA A 58 23.24 11.99 1.21
CA ALA A 58 22.99 12.68 -0.06
C ALA A 58 23.87 12.11 -1.19
N PHE A 59 25.15 11.84 -0.93
CA PHE A 59 26.04 11.17 -1.86
C PHE A 59 25.55 9.75 -2.20
N SER A 60 25.15 8.97 -1.19
CA SER A 60 24.58 7.64 -1.38
C SER A 60 23.36 7.67 -2.30
N ARG A 61 22.42 8.60 -2.06
CA ARG A 61 21.26 8.80 -2.92
C ARG A 61 21.64 9.14 -4.37
N PHE A 62 22.58 10.05 -4.54
CA PHE A 62 23.05 10.43 -5.89
C PHE A 62 23.64 9.22 -6.64
N TRP A 63 24.43 8.39 -5.95
CA TRP A 63 25.08 7.23 -6.53
C TRP A 63 24.17 6.04 -6.79
N THR A 64 23.21 5.79 -5.90
CA THR A 64 22.39 4.56 -5.88
C THR A 64 20.94 4.76 -6.31
N GLY A 65 20.45 6.00 -6.31
CA GLY A 65 19.02 6.31 -6.46
C GLY A 65 18.16 5.93 -5.23
N ILE A 66 18.81 5.57 -4.10
CA ILE A 66 18.16 5.13 -2.86
C ILE A 66 18.40 6.16 -1.78
N GLU A 67 17.34 6.72 -1.20
CA GLU A 67 17.41 7.65 -0.09
C GLU A 67 17.17 6.94 1.24
N ILE A 68 18.19 6.91 2.11
CA ILE A 68 18.04 6.43 3.48
C ILE A 68 18.50 7.53 4.42
N HIS A 69 17.59 8.03 5.26
CA HIS A 69 17.95 9.03 6.26
C HIS A 69 18.91 8.42 7.29
N PRO A 70 20.01 9.12 7.69
CA PRO A 70 20.98 8.57 8.64
C PRO A 70 20.41 8.19 10.00
N GLY A 71 19.28 8.77 10.39
CA GLY A 71 18.58 8.47 11.64
C GLY A 71 17.79 7.16 11.61
N ALA A 72 17.47 6.62 10.43
CA ALA A 72 16.73 5.37 10.31
C ALA A 72 17.45 4.21 10.99
N GLN A 73 16.69 3.33 11.62
CA GLN A 73 17.22 2.13 12.27
C GLN A 73 16.91 0.92 11.40
N ILE A 74 17.94 0.18 11.00
CA ILE A 74 17.81 -0.97 10.10
C ILE A 74 18.47 -2.19 10.74
N GLY A 75 17.71 -3.29 10.82
CA GLY A 75 18.14 -4.59 11.31
C GLY A 75 19.21 -5.24 10.43
N LYS A 76 19.45 -6.52 10.62
CA LYS A 76 20.36 -7.37 9.80
C LYS A 76 19.57 -8.13 8.74
N GLY A 77 20.26 -8.63 7.70
CA GLY A 77 19.62 -9.39 6.64
C GLY A 77 18.64 -8.56 5.79
N PHE A 78 18.81 -7.23 5.79
CA PHE A 78 17.96 -6.33 5.03
C PHE A 78 18.35 -6.34 3.55
N PHE A 79 17.37 -6.54 2.68
CA PHE A 79 17.56 -6.58 1.23
C PHE A 79 16.75 -5.50 0.53
N ILE A 80 17.39 -4.75 -0.35
CA ILE A 80 16.75 -3.79 -1.25
C ILE A 80 16.97 -4.29 -2.68
N ASP A 81 15.90 -4.76 -3.31
CA ASP A 81 15.94 -5.26 -4.69
C ASP A 81 15.66 -4.12 -5.67
N HIS A 82 16.49 -4.02 -6.72
CA HIS A 82 16.54 -2.94 -7.72
C HIS A 82 16.80 -1.54 -7.12
N GLY A 83 16.09 -1.15 -6.11
CA GLY A 83 16.30 -0.03 -5.21
C GLY A 83 15.97 1.36 -5.73
N MET A 84 15.93 1.62 -7.03
CA MET A 84 15.67 2.95 -7.58
C MET A 84 14.40 3.57 -7.00
N GLY A 85 14.50 4.81 -6.46
CA GLY A 85 13.38 5.55 -5.91
C GLY A 85 12.89 5.08 -4.53
N VAL A 86 13.63 4.20 -3.85
CA VAL A 86 13.35 3.88 -2.44
C VAL A 86 13.65 5.08 -1.56
N VAL A 87 12.72 5.39 -0.63
CA VAL A 87 12.87 6.46 0.36
C VAL A 87 12.58 5.93 1.76
N ILE A 88 13.55 5.99 2.65
CA ILE A 88 13.43 5.60 4.06
C ILE A 88 13.64 6.81 4.97
N GLY A 89 12.59 7.25 5.66
CA GLY A 89 12.59 8.47 6.47
C GLY A 89 13.30 8.35 7.81
N GLU A 90 13.53 9.47 8.47
CA GLU A 90 14.38 9.66 9.65
C GLU A 90 14.07 8.73 10.82
N THR A 91 12.78 8.57 11.16
CA THR A 91 12.33 7.79 12.33
C THR A 91 11.77 6.43 11.94
N ALA A 92 12.10 5.95 10.72
CA ALA A 92 11.76 4.60 10.32
C ALA A 92 12.57 3.58 11.12
N GLU A 93 11.92 2.50 11.50
CA GLU A 93 12.52 1.36 12.17
C GLU A 93 12.21 0.11 11.34
N ILE A 94 13.23 -0.65 10.99
CA ILE A 94 13.10 -1.83 10.13
C ILE A 94 13.73 -3.00 10.88
N GLY A 95 12.94 -4.03 11.12
CA GLY A 95 13.37 -5.27 11.75
C GLY A 95 14.35 -6.07 10.90
N ASP A 96 14.73 -7.23 11.42
CA ASP A 96 15.64 -8.14 10.73
C ASP A 96 14.94 -8.79 9.52
N ASP A 97 15.71 -9.18 8.51
CA ASP A 97 15.31 -10.00 7.38
C ASP A 97 14.20 -9.42 6.48
N CYS A 98 14.01 -8.09 6.51
CA CYS A 98 13.06 -7.41 5.65
C CYS A 98 13.55 -7.26 4.20
N THR A 99 12.59 -7.17 3.26
CA THR A 99 12.84 -6.92 1.84
C THR A 99 12.03 -5.73 1.36
N LEU A 100 12.68 -4.77 0.68
CA LEU A 100 12.02 -3.68 -0.03
C LEU A 100 12.35 -3.76 -1.52
N TYR A 101 11.34 -3.52 -2.37
CA TYR A 101 11.52 -3.35 -3.80
C TYR A 101 11.65 -1.87 -4.17
N HIS A 102 11.99 -1.61 -5.44
CA HIS A 102 12.13 -0.26 -5.98
C HIS A 102 10.88 0.60 -5.74
N GLY A 103 11.06 1.92 -5.67
CA GLY A 103 9.97 2.88 -5.53
C GLY A 103 9.22 2.85 -4.20
N VAL A 104 9.63 2.01 -3.23
CA VAL A 104 9.02 1.94 -1.91
C VAL A 104 9.30 3.22 -1.13
N THR A 105 8.28 3.73 -0.42
CA THR A 105 8.43 4.86 0.48
C THR A 105 7.99 4.49 1.90
N LEU A 106 8.91 4.60 2.85
CA LEU A 106 8.61 4.59 4.29
C LEU A 106 8.57 6.03 4.77
N GLY A 107 7.40 6.66 4.62
CA GLY A 107 7.20 8.11 4.72
C GLY A 107 6.53 8.55 6.02
N GLY A 108 6.72 9.82 6.36
CA GLY A 108 6.02 10.47 7.48
C GLY A 108 4.75 11.19 7.02
N THR A 109 3.77 11.31 7.91
CA THR A 109 2.52 12.05 7.68
C THR A 109 2.41 13.32 8.54
N SER A 110 3.44 13.66 9.32
CA SER A 110 3.45 14.80 10.22
C SER A 110 4.67 15.70 9.98
N TRP A 111 4.46 17.02 10.04
CA TRP A 111 5.52 18.04 10.04
C TRP A 111 6.15 18.25 11.43
N LYS A 112 5.59 17.64 12.48
CA LYS A 112 6.10 17.76 13.83
C LYS A 112 7.29 16.81 14.06
N PRO A 113 8.29 17.19 14.85
CA PRO A 113 9.35 16.30 15.30
C PRO A 113 8.80 15.08 16.04
N GLY A 114 9.59 13.99 16.09
CA GLY A 114 9.25 12.75 16.77
C GLY A 114 8.96 11.59 15.81
N LYS A 115 8.41 10.50 16.34
CA LYS A 115 8.06 9.30 15.57
C LYS A 115 6.95 9.64 14.57
N ARG A 116 7.28 9.61 13.29
CA ARG A 116 6.39 9.94 12.18
C ARG A 116 6.51 9.01 10.97
N HIS A 117 7.46 8.07 11.02
CA HIS A 117 7.70 7.07 9.99
C HIS A 117 7.37 5.67 10.51
N PRO A 118 7.10 4.70 9.63
CA PRO A 118 6.66 3.37 10.03
C PRO A 118 7.73 2.57 10.80
N THR A 119 7.23 1.59 11.53
CA THR A 119 8.01 0.50 12.12
C THR A 119 7.63 -0.79 11.42
N LEU A 120 8.61 -1.47 10.82
CA LEU A 120 8.47 -2.79 10.23
C LEU A 120 9.02 -3.83 11.20
N GLY A 121 8.26 -4.87 11.44
CA GLY A 121 8.69 -6.05 12.17
C GLY A 121 9.75 -6.85 11.39
N ARG A 122 9.99 -8.08 11.81
CA ARG A 122 10.91 -9.00 11.16
C ARG A 122 10.27 -9.61 9.91
N GLY A 123 11.06 -9.93 8.88
CA GLY A 123 10.62 -10.70 7.72
C GLY A 123 9.62 -9.97 6.81
N VAL A 124 9.37 -8.67 7.02
CA VAL A 124 8.40 -7.91 6.25
C VAL A 124 8.86 -7.75 4.80
N ILE A 125 7.95 -8.01 3.86
CA ILE A 125 8.17 -7.79 2.42
C ILE A 125 7.30 -6.63 1.94
N VAL A 126 7.93 -5.63 1.31
CA VAL A 126 7.23 -4.46 0.76
C VAL A 126 7.44 -4.42 -0.74
N GLY A 127 6.37 -4.68 -1.49
CA GLY A 127 6.34 -4.77 -2.94
C GLY A 127 6.65 -3.44 -3.63
N ALA A 128 6.98 -3.52 -4.92
CA ALA A 128 7.42 -2.40 -5.73
C ALA A 128 6.41 -1.24 -5.71
N GLY A 129 6.92 -0.02 -5.57
CA GLY A 129 6.10 1.18 -5.59
C GLY A 129 5.21 1.40 -4.36
N ALA A 130 5.15 0.49 -3.39
CA ALA A 130 4.28 0.64 -2.22
C ALA A 130 4.68 1.83 -1.34
N LYS A 131 3.68 2.44 -0.69
CA LYS A 131 3.86 3.58 0.22
C LYS A 131 3.33 3.21 1.60
N VAL A 132 4.21 3.14 2.59
CA VAL A 132 3.85 2.95 3.99
C VAL A 132 4.03 4.29 4.70
N LEU A 133 2.93 4.87 5.16
CA LEU A 133 2.91 6.28 5.57
C LEU A 133 2.43 6.45 7.01
N GLY A 134 3.18 7.24 7.78
CA GLY A 134 2.88 7.56 9.16
C GLY A 134 3.54 6.61 10.16
N PRO A 135 3.33 6.84 11.47
CA PRO A 135 3.91 6.03 12.54
C PRO A 135 3.16 4.70 12.74
N VAL A 136 2.88 4.01 11.63
CA VAL A 136 2.16 2.74 11.62
C VAL A 136 3.12 1.58 11.92
N ILE A 137 2.58 0.50 12.48
CA ILE A 137 3.33 -0.73 12.78
C ILE A 137 2.91 -1.79 11.77
N ILE A 138 3.90 -2.36 11.08
CA ILE A 138 3.74 -3.51 10.19
C ILE A 138 4.28 -4.71 10.95
N GLY A 139 3.40 -5.66 11.26
CA GLY A 139 3.75 -6.85 12.04
C GLY A 139 4.75 -7.77 11.34
N ASP A 140 5.36 -8.69 12.11
CA ASP A 140 6.32 -9.66 11.59
C ASP A 140 5.73 -10.42 10.38
N ASP A 141 6.56 -10.74 9.41
CA ASP A 141 6.23 -11.54 8.23
C ASP A 141 5.04 -11.01 7.40
N ALA A 142 4.61 -9.77 7.64
CA ALA A 142 3.57 -9.13 6.84
C ALA A 142 4.05 -8.83 5.41
N ARG A 143 3.11 -8.85 4.47
CA ARG A 143 3.36 -8.63 3.05
C ARG A 143 2.57 -7.43 2.56
N ILE A 144 3.25 -6.45 1.97
CA ILE A 144 2.63 -5.28 1.36
C ILE A 144 2.75 -5.44 -0.15
N GLY A 145 1.62 -5.58 -0.83
CA GLY A 145 1.56 -5.74 -2.27
C GLY A 145 2.06 -4.50 -3.02
N SER A 146 2.48 -4.72 -4.27
CA SER A 146 2.99 -3.65 -5.13
C SER A 146 1.99 -2.52 -5.29
N ASN A 147 2.48 -1.27 -5.27
CA ASN A 147 1.71 -0.03 -5.35
C ASN A 147 0.64 0.16 -4.25
N ALA A 148 0.61 -0.65 -3.20
CA ALA A 148 -0.31 -0.44 -2.09
C ALA A 148 0.06 0.82 -1.28
N VAL A 149 -0.96 1.51 -0.77
CA VAL A 149 -0.81 2.68 0.10
C VAL A 149 -1.32 2.36 1.50
N VAL A 150 -0.39 2.12 2.42
CA VAL A 150 -0.67 1.68 3.79
C VAL A 150 -0.60 2.87 4.74
N VAL A 151 -1.72 3.19 5.38
CA VAL A 151 -1.87 4.30 6.34
C VAL A 151 -2.41 3.82 7.71
N LYS A 152 -2.54 2.51 7.90
CA LYS A 152 -2.96 1.88 9.15
C LYS A 152 -2.02 0.73 9.48
N SER A 153 -1.91 0.40 10.76
CA SER A 153 -1.10 -0.74 11.20
C SER A 153 -1.62 -2.07 10.62
N VAL A 154 -0.68 -2.97 10.34
CA VAL A 154 -0.91 -4.26 9.69
C VAL A 154 -0.55 -5.36 10.68
N PRO A 155 -1.42 -6.34 10.92
CA PRO A 155 -1.12 -7.49 11.78
C PRO A 155 0.04 -8.36 11.23
N GLU A 156 0.62 -9.15 12.11
CA GLU A 156 1.61 -10.19 11.76
C GLU A 156 1.06 -11.15 10.71
N GLY A 157 1.90 -11.54 9.74
CA GLY A 157 1.60 -12.47 8.67
C GLY A 157 0.53 -11.99 7.67
N ALA A 158 -0.02 -10.79 7.85
CA ALA A 158 -1.10 -10.31 6.99
C ALA A 158 -0.59 -9.79 5.64
N THR A 159 -1.39 -10.00 4.60
CA THR A 159 -1.16 -9.42 3.27
C THR A 159 -2.07 -8.22 3.04
N VAL A 160 -1.49 -7.11 2.57
CA VAL A 160 -2.20 -5.85 2.29
C VAL A 160 -2.02 -5.47 0.84
N VAL A 161 -3.11 -5.10 0.17
CA VAL A 161 -3.11 -4.61 -1.23
C VAL A 161 -4.02 -3.42 -1.41
N GLY A 162 -3.80 -2.66 -2.49
CA GLY A 162 -4.69 -1.60 -2.97
C GLY A 162 -4.45 -0.21 -2.39
N ILE A 163 -5.26 0.75 -2.83
CA ILE A 163 -5.22 2.17 -2.45
C ILE A 163 -6.64 2.61 -2.06
N PRO A 164 -6.92 2.85 -0.76
CA PRO A 164 -6.07 2.59 0.40
C PRO A 164 -5.86 1.09 0.64
N GLY A 165 -4.72 0.74 1.26
CA GLY A 165 -4.36 -0.65 1.55
C GLY A 165 -5.38 -1.37 2.43
N ARG A 166 -5.81 -2.55 1.98
CA ARG A 166 -6.76 -3.42 2.68
C ARG A 166 -6.13 -4.77 2.96
N VAL A 167 -6.35 -5.30 4.16
CA VAL A 167 -5.92 -6.65 4.53
C VAL A 167 -6.80 -7.65 3.79
N ILE A 168 -6.20 -8.55 2.99
CA ILE A 168 -6.91 -9.55 2.18
C ILE A 168 -6.75 -10.97 2.72
N SER A 169 -5.66 -11.26 3.45
CA SER A 169 -5.46 -12.53 4.13
C SER A 169 -4.74 -12.32 5.44
N LYS A 170 -5.06 -13.17 6.44
CA LYS A 170 -4.21 -13.42 7.60
C LYS A 170 -3.53 -14.73 7.29
N GLY A 171 -2.24 -14.68 6.95
CA GLY A 171 -1.54 -15.73 6.28
C GLY A 171 -1.49 -17.07 7.00
N GLU A 172 -1.58 -18.13 6.23
CA GLU A 172 -0.82 -19.33 6.48
C GLU A 172 0.62 -19.07 6.00
N HIS A 173 1.60 -19.32 6.85
CA HIS A 173 3.01 -19.25 6.51
C HIS A 173 3.30 -20.24 5.37
N THR A 174 3.48 -19.73 4.17
CA THR A 174 4.18 -20.50 3.15
C THR A 174 5.65 -20.15 3.27
N ASP A 175 6.48 -21.15 3.57
CA ASP A 175 7.94 -21.03 3.71
C ASP A 175 8.65 -20.58 2.42
N ASN A 176 7.91 -20.36 1.35
CA ASN A 176 8.45 -19.92 0.08
C ASN A 176 8.46 -18.40 0.00
N PHE A 177 9.65 -17.83 -0.23
CA PHE A 177 9.83 -16.44 -0.62
C PHE A 177 9.08 -16.16 -1.93
N GLU A 178 8.04 -15.33 -1.86
CA GLU A 178 7.32 -14.85 -3.04
C GLU A 178 7.74 -13.42 -3.34
N ALA A 179 8.41 -13.26 -4.48
CA ALA A 179 8.84 -11.96 -4.96
C ALA A 179 7.67 -10.99 -5.11
N TYR A 180 7.92 -9.70 -4.86
CA TYR A 180 6.96 -8.59 -4.97
C TYR A 180 5.77 -8.63 -3.98
N GLY A 181 5.76 -9.53 -3.00
CA GLY A 181 4.65 -9.66 -2.04
C GLY A 181 3.34 -10.13 -2.70
N LEU A 182 3.44 -10.78 -3.86
CA LEU A 182 2.31 -11.35 -4.59
C LEU A 182 2.23 -12.84 -4.27
N THR A 183 1.11 -13.29 -3.73
CA THR A 183 0.74 -14.72 -3.70
C THR A 183 0.02 -15.05 -5.00
N GLY A 184 0.34 -16.18 -5.63
CA GLY A 184 -0.27 -16.60 -6.91
C GLY A 184 -1.80 -16.77 -6.89
N GLN A 185 -2.42 -16.61 -5.73
CA GLN A 185 -3.86 -16.67 -5.49
C GLN A 185 -4.39 -15.36 -4.86
N MET A 186 -3.87 -14.20 -5.25
CA MET A 186 -4.37 -12.95 -4.72
C MET A 186 -5.77 -12.68 -5.27
N PRO A 187 -6.85 -12.75 -4.45
CA PRO A 187 -8.18 -12.37 -4.91
C PRO A 187 -8.13 -10.86 -5.19
N ASP A 188 -8.44 -10.46 -6.41
CA ASP A 188 -8.65 -9.06 -6.74
C ASP A 188 -9.86 -8.55 -5.94
N PRO A 189 -9.68 -7.61 -4.98
CA PRO A 189 -10.79 -7.09 -4.19
C PRO A 189 -11.87 -6.41 -5.02
N VAL A 190 -11.48 -5.87 -6.19
CA VAL A 190 -12.41 -5.25 -7.14
C VAL A 190 -13.19 -6.31 -7.89
N ALA A 191 -12.53 -7.37 -8.39
CA ALA A 191 -13.19 -8.50 -9.03
C ALA A 191 -14.20 -9.16 -8.08
N ARG A 192 -13.84 -9.35 -6.82
CA ARG A 192 -14.73 -9.91 -5.81
C ARG A 192 -15.93 -9.00 -5.47
N ALA A 193 -15.71 -7.70 -5.41
CA ALA A 193 -16.80 -6.73 -5.22
C ALA A 193 -17.75 -6.70 -6.41
N VAL A 194 -17.22 -6.77 -7.65
CA VAL A 194 -18.01 -6.86 -8.87
C VAL A 194 -18.80 -8.18 -8.93
N GLU A 195 -18.18 -9.29 -8.55
CA GLU A 195 -18.85 -10.61 -8.47
C GLU A 195 -20.03 -10.59 -7.49
N CYS A 196 -19.84 -10.05 -6.28
CA CYS A 196 -20.91 -9.85 -5.31
C CYS A 196 -22.02 -8.91 -5.82
N MET A 197 -21.68 -7.86 -6.54
CA MET A 197 -22.65 -6.96 -7.16
C MET A 197 -23.46 -7.68 -8.24
N LEU A 198 -22.81 -8.45 -9.10
CA LEU A 198 -23.49 -9.25 -10.14
C LEU A 198 -24.43 -10.30 -9.53
N GLU A 199 -24.00 -11.01 -8.49
CA GLU A 199 -24.86 -11.95 -7.77
C GLU A 199 -26.08 -11.25 -7.14
N HIS A 200 -25.89 -10.04 -6.60
CA HIS A 200 -27.00 -9.26 -6.04
C HIS A 200 -27.97 -8.82 -7.12
N MET A 201 -27.48 -8.33 -8.27
CA MET A 201 -28.30 -7.96 -9.41
C MET A 201 -29.10 -9.14 -9.95
N HIS A 202 -28.49 -10.32 -10.14
CA HIS A 202 -29.21 -11.52 -10.59
C HIS A 202 -30.31 -11.94 -9.61
N ARG A 203 -30.09 -11.76 -8.31
CA ARG A 203 -31.11 -12.03 -7.30
C ARG A 203 -32.28 -11.05 -7.39
N GLN A 204 -32.00 -9.77 -7.57
CA GLN A 204 -33.02 -8.74 -7.78
C GLN A 204 -33.83 -8.99 -9.07
N ASP A 205 -33.16 -9.34 -10.17
CA ASP A 205 -33.83 -9.67 -11.44
C ASP A 205 -34.76 -10.88 -11.28
N ALA A 206 -34.37 -11.90 -10.54
CA ALA A 206 -35.19 -13.06 -10.23
C ALA A 206 -36.41 -12.68 -9.37
N GLU A 207 -36.25 -11.82 -8.38
CA GLU A 207 -37.32 -11.32 -7.54
C GLU A 207 -38.32 -10.47 -8.36
N ILE A 208 -37.82 -9.59 -9.23
CA ILE A 208 -38.65 -8.79 -10.17
C ILE A 208 -39.44 -9.70 -11.10
N ALA A 209 -38.81 -10.75 -11.64
CA ALA A 209 -39.50 -11.71 -12.51
C ALA A 209 -40.63 -12.43 -11.77
N GLN A 210 -40.41 -12.86 -10.53
CA GLN A 210 -41.44 -13.50 -9.68
C GLN A 210 -42.61 -12.53 -9.37
N LEU A 211 -42.29 -11.28 -9.04
CA LEU A 211 -43.29 -10.27 -8.75
C LEU A 211 -44.15 -9.95 -10.01
N ARG A 212 -43.51 -9.88 -11.19
CA ARG A 212 -44.22 -9.68 -12.48
C ARG A 212 -45.12 -10.85 -12.79
N ASP A 213 -44.66 -12.07 -12.60
CA ASP A 213 -45.48 -13.27 -12.82
C ASP A 213 -46.68 -13.29 -11.85
N GLY A 214 -46.44 -12.99 -10.56
CA GLY A 214 -47.51 -12.86 -9.57
C GLY A 214 -48.55 -11.78 -9.90
N LEU A 215 -48.12 -10.64 -10.45
CA LEU A 215 -48.99 -9.56 -10.87
C LEU A 215 -49.85 -9.92 -12.12
N GLN A 216 -49.32 -10.75 -13.04
CA GLN A 216 -50.06 -11.22 -14.21
C GLN A 216 -51.23 -12.14 -13.82
N HIS A 217 -51.17 -12.80 -12.67
CA HIS A 217 -52.23 -13.66 -12.14
C HIS A 217 -53.29 -12.91 -11.32
N LEU A 218 -53.06 -11.61 -11.01
CA LEU A 218 -54.04 -10.74 -10.43
C LEU A 218 -54.90 -10.18 -11.57
N GLN A 219 -56.17 -10.60 -11.69
CA GLN A 219 -57.09 -10.02 -12.64
C GLN A 219 -57.18 -8.50 -12.40
N PRO A 220 -57.10 -7.66 -13.45
CA PRO A 220 -57.25 -6.22 -13.26
C PRO A 220 -58.62 -5.94 -12.66
N GLN A 221 -58.70 -5.30 -11.49
CA GLN A 221 -59.96 -4.70 -11.07
C GLN A 221 -60.27 -3.58 -12.04
N GLU A 222 -61.47 -3.65 -12.64
CA GLU A 222 -62.01 -2.57 -13.50
C GLU A 222 -61.94 -1.25 -12.72
N GLY A 223 -61.04 -0.34 -13.13
CA GLY A 223 -60.89 0.98 -12.55
C GLY A 223 -59.45 1.39 -12.15
N MET A 224 -58.43 0.53 -12.37
CA MET A 224 -57.07 0.91 -12.10
C MET A 224 -56.38 1.44 -13.37
N MET A 225 -55.92 2.69 -13.28
CA MET A 225 -55.19 3.31 -14.43
C MET A 225 -53.90 2.52 -14.71
N PRO A 226 -53.52 2.36 -16.00
CA PRO A 226 -52.27 1.74 -16.38
C PRO A 226 -51.08 2.46 -15.71
N VAL A 227 -50.07 1.72 -15.28
CA VAL A 227 -48.89 2.27 -14.60
C VAL A 227 -48.17 3.30 -15.47
N GLU A 228 -48.25 3.17 -16.80
CA GLU A 228 -47.72 4.12 -17.78
C GLU A 228 -48.38 5.50 -17.72
N GLU A 229 -49.67 5.56 -17.40
CA GLU A 229 -50.41 6.81 -17.23
C GLU A 229 -50.11 7.51 -15.89
N ILE A 230 -49.74 6.73 -14.85
CA ILE A 230 -49.36 7.27 -13.56
C ILE A 230 -47.94 7.91 -13.62
N VAL A 231 -47.05 7.34 -14.42
CA VAL A 231 -45.69 7.88 -14.60
C VAL A 231 -45.73 9.21 -15.36
N CYS A 232 -46.57 9.34 -16.40
CA CYS A 232 -46.76 10.61 -17.12
C CYS A 232 -47.40 11.70 -16.24
N ALA A 233 -48.27 11.33 -15.30
CA ALA A 233 -48.91 12.30 -14.40
C ALA A 233 -47.96 12.85 -13.31
N ILE A 234 -46.85 12.16 -13.02
CA ILE A 234 -45.82 12.61 -12.04
C ILE A 234 -44.81 13.54 -12.72
N GLU A 235 -44.56 13.38 -14.04
CA GLU A 235 -43.60 14.22 -14.77
C GLU A 235 -44.14 15.64 -15.10
N ASP A 236 -45.46 15.85 -15.05
CA ASP A 236 -46.09 17.15 -15.37
C ASP A 236 -46.20 18.11 -14.15
N ASP A 237 -45.77 17.71 -12.94
CA ASP A 237 -45.93 18.51 -11.71
C ASP A 237 -44.61 19.23 -11.28
N ASP A 238 -43.58 19.28 -12.15
CA ASP A 238 -42.33 20.01 -11.91
C ASP A 238 -42.36 21.50 -12.35
N ASP A 239 -43.52 22.16 -12.26
CA ASP A 239 -43.61 23.61 -12.34
C ASP A 239 -43.23 24.24 -10.96
N VAL A 240 -41.93 24.30 -10.66
CA VAL A 240 -41.41 25.07 -9.56
C VAL A 240 -41.40 26.55 -9.93
N PRO A 241 -42.15 27.43 -9.25
CA PRO A 241 -42.14 28.85 -9.57
C PRO A 241 -40.78 29.48 -9.24
N GLU A 242 -40.16 30.09 -10.25
CA GLU A 242 -38.95 30.91 -10.11
C GLU A 242 -39.19 32.01 -9.07
N ASN A 243 -38.51 31.88 -7.94
CA ASN A 243 -38.46 32.91 -6.90
C ASN A 243 -37.52 34.04 -7.35
N LYS A 244 -38.09 35.09 -7.95
CA LYS A 244 -37.42 36.35 -8.20
C LYS A 244 -37.13 37.10 -6.90
N GLY A 245 -35.96 36.79 -6.31
CA GLY A 245 -35.41 37.49 -5.19
C GLY A 245 -35.09 38.95 -5.54
N THR A 246 -35.84 39.86 -4.97
CA THR A 246 -35.67 41.32 -4.94
C THR A 246 -34.30 41.66 -4.39
N ARG A 247 -33.49 42.37 -5.21
CA ARG A 247 -32.36 43.19 -4.75
C ARG A 247 -32.86 44.33 -3.90
N ALA A 248 -32.55 44.35 -2.63
CA ALA A 248 -32.58 45.60 -1.84
C ALA A 248 -31.10 46.01 -1.61
N GLY A 249 -30.75 47.17 -2.18
CA GLY A 249 -29.51 47.88 -1.84
C GLY A 249 -29.72 48.58 -0.52
N ASN A 250 -28.60 48.76 0.18
CA ASN A 250 -28.37 50.01 0.97
C ASN A 250 -26.89 50.13 1.35
N THR A 251 -26.39 51.29 0.99
CA THR A 251 -25.46 52.22 1.63
C THR A 251 -24.32 51.66 2.47
#